data_3e939d00729a48b23985fc0acb96da09
#
_entry.id   3e939d00729a48b23985fc0acb96da09
#
_cell.length_a   1.000
_cell.length_b   1.000
_cell.length_c   1.000
_cell.angle_alpha   90.00
_cell.angle_beta   90.00
_cell.angle_gamma   90.00
#
_symmetry.space_group_name_H-M   'P 1'
#
loop_
_entity.id
_entity.type
_entity.pdbx_description
1 polymer ?
#
loop_
_entity_poly.entity_id
_entity_poly.type
_entity_poly.pdbx_seq_one_letter_code
_entity_poly.pdbx_strand_id
1 'polypeptide(L)'
;MDLVALADGLLSRLLAVGLQALLLAALVWVLCRYLPRLDARTRAWLWWLVASQMVVGLVWYAPVALPLLPAEPVAAPVVVAMAAEPATYAVPAMAAGPVPATQARFDTGVLLLAAWLAGVAVMLANTLRHVWRLHGQVRHARPCRDRRVQALYRALAQRLGVAAAPELRVSDDIDSPMLARPWRPVLMLPASSLATMGDDDLRMALHHELAHLQRRDLWWAWMPALAQHLFFFHPVAHLAVREYAFAREVACDAAVLQDEQHAPHDYGRLLVKLGVSTAPSPALAGASPTFRILKRRLLMLQQTASPLRAGALALTLGIVALA
;
A
#
# COMPACT_ATOMS: atom_id res chain seq x y z
N MET A 1 19.56 23.39 14.32
CA MET A 1 19.45 22.76 12.98
C MET A 1 18.65 23.72 12.13
N ASP A 2 19.24 24.24 11.05
CA ASP A 2 18.56 25.19 10.17
C ASP A 2 17.39 24.51 9.44
N LEU A 3 16.23 25.16 9.43
CA LEU A 3 15.03 24.67 8.76
C LEU A 3 15.28 24.39 7.26
N VAL A 4 16.14 25.21 6.66
CA VAL A 4 16.55 25.07 5.24
C VAL A 4 17.30 23.75 5.03
N ALA A 5 18.29 23.46 5.87
CA ALA A 5 19.07 22.23 5.78
C ALA A 5 18.19 20.96 5.98
N LEU A 6 17.19 21.06 6.87
CA LEU A 6 16.19 20.00 7.04
C LEU A 6 15.31 19.81 5.81
N ALA A 7 14.83 20.91 5.23
CA ALA A 7 14.01 20.87 4.03
C ALA A 7 14.77 20.24 2.86
N ASP A 8 15.99 20.69 2.60
CA ASP A 8 16.84 20.19 1.52
C ASP A 8 17.20 18.70 1.72
N GLY A 9 17.51 18.30 2.96
CA GLY A 9 17.80 16.91 3.32
C GLY A 9 16.59 15.99 3.11
N LEU A 10 15.38 16.43 3.45
CA LEU A 10 14.17 15.65 3.26
C LEU A 10 13.77 15.58 1.77
N LEU A 11 13.86 16.69 1.04
CA LEU A 11 13.53 16.74 -0.39
C LEU A 11 14.47 15.87 -1.21
N SER A 12 15.77 15.93 -0.95
CA SER A 12 16.76 15.07 -1.61
C SER A 12 16.48 13.58 -1.36
N ARG A 13 16.06 13.21 -0.15
CA ARG A 13 15.65 11.83 0.18
C ARG A 13 14.39 11.42 -0.54
N LEU A 14 13.36 12.26 -0.55
CA LEU A 14 12.13 11.95 -1.27
C LEU A 14 12.42 11.64 -2.75
N LEU A 15 13.35 12.38 -3.36
CA LEU A 15 13.79 12.16 -4.75
C LEU A 15 14.57 10.85 -4.89
N ALA A 16 15.56 10.61 -4.03
CA ALA A 16 16.39 9.40 -4.07
C ALA A 16 15.55 8.12 -3.87
N VAL A 17 14.71 8.12 -2.83
CA VAL A 17 13.79 7.02 -2.52
C VAL A 17 12.77 6.82 -3.66
N GLY A 18 12.27 7.91 -4.25
CA GLY A 18 11.36 7.85 -5.40
C GLY A 18 12.02 7.18 -6.61
N LEU A 19 13.28 7.51 -6.91
CA LEU A 19 14.04 6.90 -8.00
C LEU A 19 14.31 5.41 -7.73
N GLN A 20 14.73 5.04 -6.52
CA GLN A 20 14.90 3.65 -6.12
C GLN A 20 13.60 2.86 -6.24
N ALA A 21 12.49 3.44 -5.79
CA ALA A 21 11.16 2.82 -5.89
C ALA A 21 10.74 2.61 -7.35
N LEU A 22 11.09 3.49 -8.27
CA LEU A 22 10.87 3.33 -9.72
C LEU A 22 11.59 2.08 -10.26
N LEU A 23 12.87 1.92 -9.94
CA LEU A 23 13.67 0.77 -10.38
C LEU A 23 13.10 -0.53 -9.80
N LEU A 24 12.79 -0.55 -8.50
CA LEU A 24 12.22 -1.72 -7.85
C LEU A 24 10.84 -2.06 -8.41
N ALA A 25 9.98 -1.07 -8.61
CA ALA A 25 8.66 -1.28 -9.21
C ALA A 25 8.75 -1.81 -10.64
N ALA A 26 9.70 -1.31 -11.44
CA ALA A 26 9.96 -1.83 -12.78
C ALA A 26 10.40 -3.31 -12.73
N LEU A 27 11.31 -3.66 -11.81
CA LEU A 27 11.73 -5.04 -11.60
C LEU A 27 10.55 -5.94 -11.19
N VAL A 28 9.77 -5.52 -10.19
CA VAL A 28 8.59 -6.27 -9.73
C VAL A 28 7.56 -6.42 -10.84
N TRP A 29 7.33 -5.37 -11.63
CA TRP A 29 6.42 -5.41 -12.77
C TRP A 29 6.90 -6.42 -13.84
N VAL A 30 8.18 -6.41 -14.19
CA VAL A 30 8.81 -7.38 -15.11
C VAL A 30 8.64 -8.80 -14.58
N LEU A 31 8.96 -9.03 -13.28
CA LEU A 31 8.77 -10.34 -12.66
C LEU A 31 7.29 -10.81 -12.75
N CYS A 32 6.36 -9.96 -12.37
CA CYS A 32 4.93 -10.29 -12.44
C CYS A 32 4.45 -10.53 -13.87
N ARG A 33 5.08 -9.89 -14.87
CA ARG A 33 4.72 -10.00 -16.28
C ARG A 33 5.26 -11.26 -16.95
N TYR A 34 6.51 -11.62 -16.65
CA TYR A 34 7.20 -12.72 -17.30
C TYR A 34 7.18 -14.03 -16.52
N LEU A 35 6.81 -13.99 -15.25
CA LEU A 35 6.57 -15.17 -14.40
C LEU A 35 5.07 -15.33 -14.08
N PRO A 36 4.24 -15.75 -15.05
CA PRO A 36 2.80 -15.87 -14.86
C PRO A 36 2.42 -16.91 -13.78
N ARG A 37 3.33 -17.84 -13.46
CA ARG A 37 3.14 -18.88 -12.41
C ARG A 37 3.33 -18.37 -10.98
N LEU A 38 3.71 -17.08 -10.78
CA LEU A 38 3.75 -16.51 -9.44
C LEU A 38 2.34 -16.50 -8.84
N ASP A 39 2.22 -17.07 -7.65
CA ASP A 39 0.97 -17.04 -6.91
C ASP A 39 0.59 -15.61 -6.51
N ALA A 40 -0.70 -15.38 -6.30
CA ALA A 40 -1.22 -14.05 -5.97
C ALA A 40 -0.68 -13.54 -4.63
N ARG A 41 -0.40 -14.45 -3.67
CA ARG A 41 0.18 -14.10 -2.38
C ARG A 41 1.59 -13.53 -2.55
N THR A 42 2.43 -14.16 -3.35
CA THR A 42 3.79 -13.67 -3.65
C THR A 42 3.73 -12.32 -4.37
N ARG A 43 2.82 -12.15 -5.35
CA ARG A 43 2.63 -10.85 -6.03
C ARG A 43 2.23 -9.75 -5.04
N ALA A 44 1.34 -10.05 -4.09
CA ALA A 44 0.97 -9.11 -3.04
C ALA A 44 2.18 -8.68 -2.19
N TRP A 45 3.01 -9.65 -1.78
CA TRP A 45 4.22 -9.36 -1.01
C TRP A 45 5.25 -8.54 -1.78
N LEU A 46 5.44 -8.81 -3.08
CA LEU A 46 6.36 -8.02 -3.92
C LEU A 46 5.94 -6.56 -3.99
N TRP A 47 4.66 -6.28 -4.23
CA TRP A 47 4.15 -4.90 -4.25
C TRP A 47 4.13 -4.25 -2.86
N TRP A 48 3.91 -5.05 -1.81
CA TRP A 48 4.03 -4.59 -0.44
C TRP A 48 5.48 -4.18 -0.12
N LEU A 49 6.48 -4.92 -0.59
CA LEU A 49 7.90 -4.59 -0.43
C LEU A 49 8.27 -3.29 -1.16
N VAL A 50 7.73 -3.03 -2.36
CA VAL A 50 7.91 -1.73 -3.04
C VAL A 50 7.41 -0.58 -2.16
N ALA A 51 6.21 -0.72 -1.59
CA ALA A 51 5.67 0.29 -0.69
C ALA A 51 6.49 0.44 0.60
N SER A 52 6.96 -0.68 1.16
CA SER A 52 7.78 -0.69 2.38
C SER A 52 9.14 -0.03 2.16
N GLN A 53 9.78 -0.29 1.02
CA GLN A 53 11.04 0.37 0.66
C GLN A 53 10.88 1.89 0.63
N MET A 54 9.76 2.41 0.10
CA MET A 54 9.52 3.86 0.09
C MET A 54 9.44 4.44 1.50
N VAL A 55 8.78 3.76 2.44
CA VAL A 55 8.64 4.21 3.82
C VAL A 55 9.97 4.07 4.59
N VAL A 56 10.59 2.90 4.49
CA VAL A 56 11.85 2.61 5.20
C VAL A 56 12.97 3.50 4.67
N GLY A 57 13.11 3.67 3.35
CA GLY A 57 14.12 4.53 2.74
C GLY A 57 13.99 6.00 3.12
N LEU A 58 12.78 6.46 3.49
CA LEU A 58 12.59 7.82 4.02
C LEU A 58 13.10 7.96 5.46
N VAL A 59 12.94 6.92 6.28
CA VAL A 59 13.28 6.93 7.72
C VAL A 59 14.72 6.50 7.97
N TRP A 60 15.21 5.50 7.24
CA TRP A 60 16.54 4.91 7.45
C TRP A 60 17.63 5.76 6.78
N TYR A 61 18.57 6.25 7.58
CA TYR A 61 19.59 7.22 7.11
C TYR A 61 20.89 6.57 6.64
N ALA A 62 21.22 5.36 7.11
CA ALA A 62 22.50 4.75 6.82
C ALA A 62 22.55 4.28 5.36
N PRO A 63 23.45 4.82 4.49
CA PRO A 63 23.70 4.21 3.20
C PRO A 63 24.30 2.83 3.44
N VAL A 64 23.70 1.80 2.87
CA VAL A 64 24.33 0.47 2.81
C VAL A 64 25.47 0.57 1.81
N ALA A 65 26.69 0.77 2.31
CA ALA A 65 27.87 0.75 1.49
C ALA A 65 28.15 -0.70 1.06
N LEU A 66 27.71 -1.06 -0.14
CA LEU A 66 28.14 -2.31 -0.77
C LEU A 66 29.50 -2.06 -1.42
N PRO A 67 30.59 -2.68 -0.94
CA PRO A 67 31.93 -2.53 -1.54
C PRO A 67 31.98 -3.33 -2.86
N LEU A 68 31.25 -2.87 -3.88
CA LEU A 68 31.24 -3.51 -5.20
C LEU A 68 32.42 -3.14 -6.08
N LEU A 69 33.15 -2.10 -5.71
CA LEU A 69 34.35 -1.64 -6.41
C LEU A 69 35.51 -1.57 -5.40
N PRO A 70 36.74 -1.92 -5.83
CA PRO A 70 37.93 -1.67 -5.02
C PRO A 70 37.98 -0.19 -4.66
N ALA A 71 38.16 0.14 -3.38
CA ALA A 71 38.34 1.53 -2.97
C ALA A 71 39.56 2.09 -3.69
N GLU A 72 39.39 3.13 -4.52
CA GLU A 72 40.52 3.88 -4.99
C GLU A 72 41.31 4.39 -3.77
N PRO A 73 42.63 4.21 -3.75
CA PRO A 73 43.46 4.73 -2.67
C PRO A 73 43.25 6.26 -2.63
N VAL A 74 42.58 6.74 -1.60
CA VAL A 74 42.48 8.17 -1.34
C VAL A 74 43.92 8.68 -1.20
N ALA A 75 44.44 9.40 -2.21
CA ALA A 75 45.72 10.07 -2.12
C ALA A 75 45.68 10.96 -0.89
N ALA A 76 46.58 10.68 0.06
CA ALA A 76 46.68 11.49 1.27
C ALA A 76 46.86 12.96 0.85
N PRO A 77 46.12 13.91 1.46
CA PRO A 77 46.28 15.30 1.11
C PRO A 77 47.73 15.68 1.32
N VAL A 78 48.40 16.08 0.23
CA VAL A 78 49.75 16.62 0.30
C VAL A 78 49.62 17.96 1.04
N VAL A 79 49.92 17.95 2.34
CA VAL A 79 50.06 19.17 3.10
C VAL A 79 51.31 19.87 2.60
N VAL A 80 51.14 20.74 1.62
CA VAL A 80 52.17 21.69 1.24
C VAL A 80 52.27 22.69 2.38
N ALA A 81 53.28 22.47 3.26
CA ALA A 81 53.63 23.48 4.26
C ALA A 81 54.20 24.69 3.51
N MET A 82 53.33 25.63 3.17
CA MET A 82 53.78 26.95 2.78
C MET A 82 54.38 27.63 3.99
N ALA A 83 55.71 27.82 3.94
CA ALA A 83 56.42 28.68 4.88
C ALA A 83 55.80 30.08 4.79
N ALA A 84 55.09 30.47 5.84
CA ALA A 84 54.52 31.79 5.97
C ALA A 84 55.66 32.79 6.25
N GLU A 85 56.06 33.53 5.25
CA GLU A 85 56.79 34.77 5.49
C GLU A 85 55.83 35.79 6.13
N PRO A 86 56.23 36.53 7.16
CA PRO A 86 55.40 37.57 7.75
C PRO A 86 55.38 38.82 6.86
N ALA A 87 54.47 38.83 5.88
CA ALA A 87 54.20 40.03 5.13
C ALA A 87 53.23 40.90 5.91
N THR A 88 53.76 41.98 6.49
CA THR A 88 53.00 43.03 7.16
C THR A 88 52.25 43.85 6.12
N TYR A 89 51.10 43.44 5.68
CA TYR A 89 50.24 44.25 4.88
C TYR A 89 49.33 45.11 5.78
N ALA A 90 49.54 46.45 5.74
CA ALA A 90 48.58 47.36 6.29
C ALA A 90 47.27 47.23 5.52
N VAL A 91 46.24 46.68 6.13
CA VAL A 91 44.91 46.63 5.58
C VAL A 91 44.31 48.03 5.59
N PRO A 92 44.08 48.67 4.44
CA PRO A 92 43.33 49.92 4.44
C PRO A 92 41.91 49.64 5.01
N ALA A 93 41.46 50.46 5.95
CA ALA A 93 40.10 50.41 6.49
C ALA A 93 39.10 50.63 5.35
N MET A 94 38.59 49.55 4.81
CA MET A 94 37.46 49.59 3.88
C MET A 94 36.25 50.15 4.65
N ALA A 95 35.77 51.31 4.23
CA ALA A 95 34.50 51.84 4.69
C ALA A 95 33.42 50.78 4.49
N ALA A 96 32.72 50.45 5.58
CA ALA A 96 31.59 49.54 5.53
C ALA A 96 30.54 50.08 4.54
N GLY A 97 30.53 49.52 3.34
CA GLY A 97 29.46 49.79 2.37
C GLY A 97 28.09 49.42 2.97
N PRO A 98 27.03 50.04 2.47
CA PRO A 98 25.69 49.72 2.98
C PRO A 98 25.45 48.21 2.94
N VAL A 99 25.17 47.65 4.12
CA VAL A 99 24.77 46.24 4.24
C VAL A 99 23.57 46.03 3.32
N PRO A 100 23.68 45.21 2.29
CA PRO A 100 22.54 44.95 1.40
C PRO A 100 21.39 44.51 2.27
N ALA A 101 20.25 45.22 2.19
CA ALA A 101 19.03 44.82 2.87
C ALA A 101 18.75 43.38 2.50
N THR A 102 18.77 42.48 3.50
CA THR A 102 18.46 41.06 3.32
C THR A 102 17.02 40.99 2.87
N GLN A 103 16.80 41.04 1.55
CA GLN A 103 15.47 40.71 1.01
C GLN A 103 15.14 39.33 1.54
N ALA A 104 14.04 39.20 2.25
CA ALA A 104 13.51 37.91 2.71
C ALA A 104 13.20 37.07 1.47
N ARG A 105 14.21 36.38 0.95
CA ARG A 105 14.01 35.35 -0.09
C ARG A 105 13.34 34.21 0.59
N PHE A 106 12.09 33.97 0.25
CA PHE A 106 11.42 32.73 0.64
C PHE A 106 12.25 31.57 0.07
N ASP A 107 12.79 30.75 0.96
CA ASP A 107 13.59 29.60 0.56
C ASP A 107 12.67 28.59 -0.13
N THR A 108 12.99 28.26 -1.37
CA THR A 108 12.19 27.36 -2.21
C THR A 108 12.06 25.97 -1.55
N GLY A 109 13.11 25.51 -0.85
CA GLY A 109 13.08 24.25 -0.11
C GLY A 109 12.02 24.25 1.00
N VAL A 110 11.93 25.36 1.75
CA VAL A 110 10.93 25.52 2.82
C VAL A 110 9.51 25.56 2.25
N LEU A 111 9.29 26.22 1.11
CA LEU A 111 7.99 26.23 0.45
C LEU A 111 7.58 24.84 -0.04
N LEU A 112 8.50 24.09 -0.63
CA LEU A 112 8.25 22.71 -1.07
C LEU A 112 7.97 21.79 0.11
N LEU A 113 8.69 21.94 1.22
CA LEU A 113 8.42 21.20 2.46
C LEU A 113 7.03 21.50 2.99
N ALA A 114 6.63 22.79 3.03
CA ALA A 114 5.30 23.18 3.47
C ALA A 114 4.21 22.61 2.56
N ALA A 115 4.40 22.64 1.24
CA ALA A 115 3.48 22.04 0.27
C ALA A 115 3.37 20.54 0.44
N TRP A 116 4.49 19.84 0.69
CA TRP A 116 4.49 18.40 0.98
C TRP A 116 3.74 18.07 2.28
N LEU A 117 4.01 18.79 3.36
CA LEU A 117 3.30 18.61 4.64
C LEU A 117 1.80 18.86 4.48
N ALA A 118 1.40 19.89 3.74
CA ALA A 118 0.00 20.17 3.45
C ALA A 118 -0.65 19.02 2.67
N GLY A 119 0.03 18.48 1.66
CA GLY A 119 -0.45 17.30 0.92
C GLY A 119 -0.62 16.07 1.79
N VAL A 120 0.37 15.76 2.65
CA VAL A 120 0.27 14.65 3.62
C VAL A 120 -0.90 14.88 4.58
N ALA A 121 -1.09 16.10 5.09
CA ALA A 121 -2.21 16.45 5.98
C ALA A 121 -3.57 16.25 5.29
N VAL A 122 -3.70 16.63 4.03
CA VAL A 122 -4.93 16.40 3.23
C VAL A 122 -5.20 14.92 3.06
N MET A 123 -4.17 14.11 2.72
CA MET A 123 -4.31 12.67 2.58
C MET A 123 -4.73 12.01 3.90
N LEU A 124 -4.11 12.41 5.00
CA LEU A 124 -4.46 11.93 6.34
C LEU A 124 -5.89 12.32 6.73
N ALA A 125 -6.29 13.57 6.52
CA ALA A 125 -7.65 14.04 6.79
C ALA A 125 -8.71 13.28 5.97
N ASN A 126 -8.40 12.96 4.70
CA ASN A 126 -9.26 12.10 3.88
C ASN A 126 -9.39 10.69 4.48
N THR A 127 -8.27 10.08 4.87
CA THR A 127 -8.28 8.75 5.49
C THR A 127 -9.06 8.74 6.80
N LEU A 128 -8.83 9.74 7.66
CA LEU A 128 -9.58 9.86 8.92
C LEU A 128 -11.10 10.01 8.68
N ARG A 129 -11.50 10.79 7.67
CA ARG A 129 -12.92 10.88 7.28
C ARG A 129 -13.49 9.53 6.84
N HIS A 130 -12.75 8.75 6.03
CA HIS A 130 -13.18 7.41 5.63
C HIS A 130 -13.28 6.46 6.82
N VAL A 131 -12.30 6.47 7.71
CA VAL A 131 -12.31 5.66 8.94
C VAL A 131 -13.49 6.03 9.84
N TRP A 132 -13.79 7.32 9.99
CA TRP A 132 -14.94 7.79 10.76
C TRP A 132 -16.27 7.35 10.17
N ARG A 133 -16.44 7.45 8.84
CA ARG A 133 -17.63 6.94 8.16
C ARG A 133 -17.78 5.43 8.36
N LEU A 134 -16.71 4.65 8.14
CA LEU A 134 -16.72 3.22 8.39
C LEU A 134 -17.05 2.90 9.86
N HIS A 135 -16.50 3.66 10.80
CA HIS A 135 -16.82 3.50 12.22
C HIS A 135 -18.30 3.74 12.51
N GLY A 136 -18.88 4.77 11.89
CA GLY A 136 -20.32 5.04 11.94
C GLY A 136 -21.14 3.87 11.38
N GLN A 137 -20.83 3.38 10.19
CA GLN A 137 -21.50 2.23 9.56
C GLN A 137 -21.45 0.99 10.47
N VAL A 138 -20.28 0.68 11.06
CA VAL A 138 -20.15 -0.46 12.00
C VAL A 138 -20.99 -0.23 13.27
N ARG A 139 -21.10 1.00 13.77
CA ARG A 139 -21.92 1.30 14.97
C ARG A 139 -23.41 1.16 14.70
N HIS A 140 -23.89 1.56 13.52
CA HIS A 140 -25.29 1.46 13.12
C HIS A 140 -25.68 0.05 12.67
N ALA A 141 -24.70 -0.77 12.26
CA ALA A 141 -24.95 -2.16 11.86
C ALA A 141 -25.54 -2.96 13.04
N ARG A 142 -26.55 -3.76 12.73
CA ARG A 142 -27.26 -4.60 13.71
C ARG A 142 -26.65 -6.00 13.78
N PRO A 143 -26.61 -6.68 14.94
CA PRO A 143 -26.21 -8.08 14.99
C PRO A 143 -27.07 -8.92 14.06
N CYS A 144 -26.45 -9.84 13.32
CA CYS A 144 -27.18 -10.77 12.45
C CYS A 144 -28.02 -11.71 13.32
N ARG A 145 -29.35 -11.68 13.16
CA ARG A 145 -30.30 -12.54 13.90
C ARG A 145 -30.82 -13.72 13.08
N ASP A 146 -30.48 -13.77 11.79
CA ASP A 146 -30.86 -14.87 10.92
C ASP A 146 -30.12 -16.15 11.33
N ARG A 147 -30.88 -17.13 11.82
CA ARG A 147 -30.33 -18.42 12.31
C ARG A 147 -29.66 -19.23 11.20
N ARG A 148 -30.20 -19.19 9.98
CA ARG A 148 -29.64 -19.85 8.79
C ARG A 148 -28.24 -19.32 8.50
N VAL A 149 -28.12 -17.99 8.40
CA VAL A 149 -26.85 -17.31 8.10
C VAL A 149 -25.84 -17.53 9.22
N GLN A 150 -26.25 -17.45 10.48
CA GLN A 150 -25.37 -17.72 11.63
C GLN A 150 -24.87 -19.16 11.65
N ALA A 151 -25.73 -20.15 11.36
CA ALA A 151 -25.33 -21.55 11.31
C ALA A 151 -24.31 -21.81 10.21
N LEU A 152 -24.57 -21.29 9.01
CA LEU A 152 -23.68 -21.35 7.86
C LEU A 152 -22.32 -20.71 8.16
N TYR A 153 -22.32 -19.51 8.73
CA TYR A 153 -21.10 -18.78 9.10
C TYR A 153 -20.26 -19.53 10.14
N ARG A 154 -20.90 -20.07 11.21
CA ARG A 154 -20.20 -20.83 12.26
C ARG A 154 -19.60 -22.10 11.70
N ALA A 155 -20.34 -22.86 10.90
CA ALA A 155 -19.87 -24.07 10.27
C ALA A 155 -18.67 -23.78 9.35
N LEU A 156 -18.74 -22.71 8.56
CA LEU A 156 -17.65 -22.30 7.70
C LEU A 156 -16.41 -21.87 8.49
N ALA A 157 -16.58 -21.04 9.53
CA ALA A 157 -15.47 -20.56 10.37
C ALA A 157 -14.76 -21.75 11.08
N GLN A 158 -15.51 -22.74 11.57
CA GLN A 158 -14.97 -23.96 12.15
C GLN A 158 -14.17 -24.77 11.12
N ARG A 159 -14.74 -24.99 9.92
CA ARG A 159 -14.07 -25.71 8.83
C ARG A 159 -12.76 -25.04 8.41
N LEU A 160 -12.74 -23.71 8.35
CA LEU A 160 -11.56 -22.94 8.01
C LEU A 160 -10.56 -22.77 9.18
N GLY A 161 -10.85 -23.32 10.35
CA GLY A 161 -9.97 -23.23 11.52
C GLY A 161 -9.84 -21.81 12.08
N VAL A 162 -10.85 -20.96 11.93
CA VAL A 162 -10.86 -19.59 12.47
C VAL A 162 -11.19 -19.67 13.96
N ALA A 163 -10.18 -19.60 14.81
CA ALA A 163 -10.33 -19.75 16.27
C ALA A 163 -11.22 -18.67 16.92
N ALA A 164 -11.14 -17.43 16.42
CA ALA A 164 -11.94 -16.31 16.91
C ALA A 164 -12.72 -15.70 15.73
N ALA A 165 -13.87 -16.27 15.42
CA ALA A 165 -14.72 -15.76 14.35
C ALA A 165 -15.25 -14.36 14.70
N PRO A 166 -15.13 -13.36 13.78
CA PRO A 166 -15.65 -12.03 13.98
C PRO A 166 -17.15 -12.00 14.29
N GLU A 167 -17.59 -10.95 14.98
CA GLU A 167 -19.02 -10.69 15.13
C GLU A 167 -19.64 -10.43 13.74
N LEU A 168 -20.75 -11.13 13.45
CA LEU A 168 -21.47 -10.97 12.19
C LEU A 168 -22.58 -9.92 12.37
N ARG A 169 -22.49 -8.84 11.59
CA ARG A 169 -23.46 -7.75 11.59
C ARG A 169 -24.10 -7.54 10.23
N VAL A 170 -25.27 -6.92 10.23
CA VAL A 170 -26.04 -6.58 9.03
C VAL A 170 -26.22 -5.08 8.96
N SER A 171 -26.02 -4.51 7.77
CA SER A 171 -26.16 -3.07 7.54
C SER A 171 -26.92 -2.80 6.25
N ASP A 172 -27.71 -1.74 6.26
CA ASP A 172 -28.39 -1.21 5.09
C ASP A 172 -27.50 -0.20 4.33
N ASP A 173 -26.37 0.23 4.92
CA ASP A 173 -25.46 1.27 4.42
C ASP A 173 -24.31 0.72 3.59
N ILE A 174 -24.28 -0.58 3.30
CA ILE A 174 -23.23 -1.23 2.51
C ILE A 174 -23.83 -2.06 1.38
N ASP A 175 -23.12 -2.12 0.24
CA ASP A 175 -23.57 -2.82 -0.97
C ASP A 175 -22.95 -4.21 -1.14
N SER A 176 -21.85 -4.49 -0.42
CA SER A 176 -21.14 -5.77 -0.50
C SER A 176 -20.69 -6.23 0.88
N PRO A 177 -20.54 -7.55 1.10
CA PRO A 177 -19.89 -8.06 2.30
C PRO A 177 -18.53 -7.43 2.50
N MET A 178 -18.15 -7.21 3.75
CA MET A 178 -16.85 -6.63 4.08
C MET A 178 -16.38 -6.96 5.50
N LEU A 179 -15.06 -7.10 5.67
CA LEU A 179 -14.40 -7.18 6.96
C LEU A 179 -13.94 -5.79 7.40
N ALA A 180 -14.32 -5.36 8.59
CA ALA A 180 -13.97 -4.06 9.16
C ALA A 180 -13.22 -4.22 10.49
N ARG A 181 -12.48 -3.18 10.91
CA ARG A 181 -11.73 -3.04 12.17
C ARG A 181 -10.60 -4.05 12.36
N PRO A 182 -9.33 -3.62 12.29
CA PRO A 182 -8.17 -4.53 12.41
C PRO A 182 -8.01 -5.14 13.81
N TRP A 183 -8.32 -4.40 14.90
CA TRP A 183 -8.10 -4.87 16.29
C TRP A 183 -9.26 -5.72 16.84
N ARG A 184 -10.48 -5.44 16.41
CA ARG A 184 -11.71 -6.18 16.77
C ARG A 184 -12.51 -6.38 15.51
N PRO A 185 -12.13 -7.35 14.67
CA PRO A 185 -12.74 -7.54 13.37
C PRO A 185 -14.24 -7.80 13.49
N VAL A 186 -14.99 -7.16 12.60
CA VAL A 186 -16.43 -7.31 12.45
C VAL A 186 -16.68 -7.64 10.99
N LEU A 187 -17.43 -8.70 10.71
CA LEU A 187 -17.87 -9.05 9.37
C LEU A 187 -19.25 -8.45 9.14
N MET A 188 -19.36 -7.60 8.14
CA MET A 188 -20.59 -6.90 7.79
C MET A 188 -21.19 -7.48 6.52
N LEU A 189 -22.50 -7.73 6.54
CA LEU A 189 -23.29 -8.18 5.40
C LEU A 189 -24.31 -7.10 5.01
N PRO A 190 -24.53 -6.84 3.72
CA PRO A 190 -25.65 -6.02 3.27
C PRO A 190 -26.97 -6.70 3.65
N ALA A 191 -27.94 -5.93 4.11
CA ALA A 191 -29.28 -6.47 4.41
C ALA A 191 -29.95 -7.07 3.15
N SER A 192 -29.71 -6.47 1.99
CA SER A 192 -30.16 -6.96 0.70
C SER A 192 -29.62 -8.37 0.37
N SER A 193 -28.40 -8.70 0.81
CA SER A 193 -27.80 -10.02 0.57
C SER A 193 -28.55 -11.14 1.30
N LEU A 194 -29.13 -10.88 2.47
CA LEU A 194 -29.89 -11.88 3.21
C LEU A 194 -31.14 -12.34 2.47
N ALA A 195 -31.79 -11.45 1.71
CA ALA A 195 -32.99 -11.74 0.96
C ALA A 195 -32.72 -12.31 -0.44
N THR A 196 -31.56 -11.99 -1.06
CA THR A 196 -31.29 -12.25 -2.48
C THR A 196 -30.24 -13.33 -2.73
N MET A 197 -29.44 -13.71 -1.73
CA MET A 197 -28.38 -14.70 -1.87
C MET A 197 -28.82 -16.09 -1.39
N GLY A 198 -28.56 -17.11 -2.21
CA GLY A 198 -28.65 -18.51 -1.80
C GLY A 198 -27.53 -18.88 -0.82
N ASP A 199 -27.62 -20.09 -0.25
CA ASP A 199 -26.64 -20.59 0.73
C ASP A 199 -25.23 -20.69 0.13
N ASP A 200 -25.12 -21.12 -1.13
CA ASP A 200 -23.83 -21.27 -1.78
C ASP A 200 -23.18 -19.91 -2.11
N ASP A 201 -23.95 -18.95 -2.62
CA ASP A 201 -23.49 -17.59 -2.85
C ASP A 201 -23.00 -16.97 -1.53
N LEU A 202 -23.80 -17.12 -0.47
CA LEU A 202 -23.47 -16.59 0.85
C LEU A 202 -22.23 -17.27 1.45
N ARG A 203 -22.09 -18.58 1.28
CA ARG A 203 -20.92 -19.35 1.74
C ARG A 203 -19.64 -18.89 1.04
N MET A 204 -19.69 -18.71 -0.28
CA MET A 204 -18.56 -18.20 -1.06
C MET A 204 -18.17 -16.77 -0.64
N ALA A 205 -19.15 -15.89 -0.45
CA ALA A 205 -18.90 -14.51 0.00
C ALA A 205 -18.30 -14.47 1.40
N LEU A 206 -18.84 -15.24 2.34
CA LEU A 206 -18.31 -15.35 3.71
C LEU A 206 -16.91 -15.96 3.73
N HIS A 207 -16.63 -16.96 2.88
CA HIS A 207 -15.30 -17.56 2.75
C HIS A 207 -14.29 -16.52 2.29
N HIS A 208 -14.63 -15.71 1.30
CA HIS A 208 -13.78 -14.62 0.81
C HIS A 208 -13.41 -13.64 1.95
N GLU A 209 -14.37 -13.20 2.73
CA GLU A 209 -14.12 -12.30 3.87
C GLU A 209 -13.29 -12.96 4.99
N LEU A 210 -13.55 -14.24 5.27
CA LEU A 210 -12.74 -14.99 6.25
C LEU A 210 -11.30 -15.22 5.75
N ALA A 211 -11.08 -15.34 4.44
CA ALA A 211 -9.74 -15.40 3.86
C ALA A 211 -8.95 -14.10 4.12
N HIS A 212 -9.57 -12.93 4.01
CA HIS A 212 -8.95 -11.65 4.41
C HIS A 212 -8.54 -11.63 5.89
N LEU A 213 -9.38 -12.21 6.77
CA LEU A 213 -9.07 -12.32 8.19
C LEU A 213 -7.86 -13.21 8.45
N GLN A 214 -7.84 -14.42 7.88
CA GLN A 214 -6.74 -15.37 8.03
C GLN A 214 -5.41 -14.82 7.53
N ARG A 215 -5.45 -14.06 6.46
CA ARG A 215 -4.29 -13.41 5.86
C ARG A 215 -3.85 -12.15 6.61
N ARG A 216 -4.67 -11.68 7.56
CA ARG A 216 -4.46 -10.41 8.29
C ARG A 216 -4.35 -9.20 7.35
N ASP A 217 -5.11 -9.20 6.27
CA ASP A 217 -5.02 -8.20 5.21
C ASP A 217 -5.28 -6.78 5.70
N LEU A 218 -6.14 -6.59 6.71
CA LEU A 218 -6.39 -5.29 7.36
C LEU A 218 -5.13 -4.70 8.03
N TRP A 219 -4.22 -5.56 8.50
CA TRP A 219 -2.96 -5.13 9.11
C TRP A 219 -1.91 -4.80 8.07
N TRP A 220 -1.73 -5.68 7.09
CA TRP A 220 -0.71 -5.49 6.07
C TRP A 220 -0.99 -4.31 5.14
N ALA A 221 -2.25 -3.88 5.03
CA ALA A 221 -2.66 -2.74 4.22
C ALA A 221 -2.14 -1.38 4.73
N TRP A 222 -1.72 -1.28 6.01
CA TRP A 222 -1.22 -0.03 6.58
C TRP A 222 0.06 0.47 5.91
N MET A 223 0.98 -0.43 5.59
CA MET A 223 2.26 -0.03 4.98
C MET A 223 2.09 0.58 3.59
N PRO A 224 1.35 -0.05 2.64
CA PRO A 224 1.05 0.60 1.36
C PRO A 224 0.28 1.92 1.52
N ALA A 225 -0.66 2.00 2.47
CA ALA A 225 -1.38 3.24 2.74
C ALA A 225 -0.44 4.35 3.22
N LEU A 226 0.49 4.03 4.13
CA LEU A 226 1.49 4.99 4.62
C LEU A 226 2.41 5.47 3.48
N ALA A 227 2.89 4.55 2.63
CA ALA A 227 3.67 4.91 1.44
C ALA A 227 2.89 5.87 0.54
N GLN A 228 1.60 5.60 0.29
CA GLN A 228 0.75 6.47 -0.51
C GLN A 228 0.55 7.86 0.10
N HIS A 229 0.50 7.97 1.43
CA HIS A 229 0.37 9.26 2.11
C HIS A 229 1.66 10.08 2.03
N LEU A 230 2.81 9.46 2.29
CA LEU A 230 4.10 10.15 2.27
C LEU A 230 4.54 10.51 0.84
N PHE A 231 4.21 9.68 -0.13
CA PHE A 231 4.55 9.83 -1.54
C PHE A 231 3.30 10.06 -2.41
N PHE A 232 2.33 10.85 -1.91
CA PHE A 232 1.06 11.12 -2.60
C PHE A 232 1.22 11.66 -4.03
N PHE A 233 2.32 12.35 -4.30
CA PHE A 233 2.67 12.91 -5.60
C PHE A 233 3.36 11.89 -6.54
N HIS A 234 3.82 10.74 -6.01
CA HIS A 234 4.65 9.80 -6.76
C HIS A 234 3.81 8.66 -7.37
N PRO A 235 3.87 8.44 -8.70
CA PRO A 235 3.02 7.46 -9.37
C PRO A 235 3.26 6.01 -8.92
N VAL A 236 4.48 5.67 -8.51
CA VAL A 236 4.82 4.31 -8.03
C VAL A 236 4.10 3.99 -6.73
N ALA A 237 3.91 4.95 -5.80
CA ALA A 237 3.16 4.70 -4.58
C ALA A 237 1.71 4.28 -4.88
N HIS A 238 1.05 4.98 -5.80
CA HIS A 238 -0.30 4.64 -6.24
C HIS A 238 -0.36 3.31 -6.99
N LEU A 239 0.65 3.03 -7.83
CA LEU A 239 0.77 1.76 -8.54
C LEU A 239 0.93 0.60 -7.55
N ALA A 240 1.83 0.72 -6.58
CA ALA A 240 2.10 -0.31 -5.57
C ALA A 240 0.85 -0.62 -4.73
N VAL A 241 0.14 0.40 -4.26
CA VAL A 241 -1.12 0.24 -3.52
C VAL A 241 -2.17 -0.48 -4.36
N ARG A 242 -2.34 -0.07 -5.62
CA ARG A 242 -3.33 -0.67 -6.52
C ARG A 242 -3.03 -2.13 -6.85
N GLU A 243 -1.79 -2.45 -7.18
CA GLU A 243 -1.39 -3.80 -7.52
C GLU A 243 -1.34 -4.71 -6.28
N TYR A 244 -0.94 -4.19 -5.11
CA TYR A 244 -1.06 -4.88 -3.84
C TYR A 244 -2.52 -5.24 -3.54
N ALA A 245 -3.43 -4.26 -3.62
CA ALA A 245 -4.86 -4.49 -3.39
C ALA A 245 -5.42 -5.53 -4.35
N PHE A 246 -5.10 -5.42 -5.65
CA PHE A 246 -5.51 -6.41 -6.65
C PHE A 246 -4.99 -7.82 -6.34
N ALA A 247 -3.70 -7.98 -6.05
CA ALA A 247 -3.11 -9.27 -5.76
C ALA A 247 -3.68 -9.90 -4.48
N ARG A 248 -4.04 -9.08 -3.49
CA ARG A 248 -4.72 -9.48 -2.27
C ARG A 248 -6.10 -10.07 -2.57
N GLU A 249 -6.90 -9.39 -3.40
CA GLU A 249 -8.22 -9.90 -3.83
C GLU A 249 -8.09 -11.24 -4.55
N VAL A 250 -7.18 -11.35 -5.52
CA VAL A 250 -6.93 -12.61 -6.26
C VAL A 250 -6.49 -13.74 -5.32
N ALA A 251 -5.74 -13.44 -4.26
CA ALA A 251 -5.33 -14.43 -3.29
C ALA A 251 -6.50 -14.92 -2.41
N CYS A 252 -7.48 -14.06 -2.11
CA CYS A 252 -8.71 -14.48 -1.42
C CYS A 252 -9.63 -15.26 -2.36
N ASP A 253 -9.72 -14.85 -3.65
CA ASP A 253 -10.44 -15.62 -4.67
C ASP A 253 -9.88 -17.04 -4.81
N ALA A 254 -8.54 -17.17 -4.84
CA ALA A 254 -7.88 -18.47 -4.90
C ALA A 254 -8.17 -19.33 -3.67
N ALA A 255 -8.29 -18.74 -2.47
CA ALA A 255 -8.65 -19.48 -1.27
C ALA A 255 -10.08 -20.04 -1.34
N VAL A 256 -11.03 -19.29 -1.90
CA VAL A 256 -12.40 -19.77 -2.12
C VAL A 256 -12.43 -20.92 -3.12
N LEU A 257 -11.64 -20.83 -4.20
CA LEU A 257 -11.61 -21.85 -5.27
C LEU A 257 -10.79 -23.11 -4.90
N GLN A 258 -9.90 -23.03 -3.92
CA GLN A 258 -9.22 -24.22 -3.36
C GLN A 258 -10.17 -25.11 -2.58
N ASP A 259 -11.31 -24.59 -2.18
CA ASP A 259 -12.39 -25.38 -1.63
C ASP A 259 -13.13 -26.09 -2.77
N GLU A 260 -12.91 -27.40 -2.94
CA GLU A 260 -13.45 -28.22 -4.02
C GLU A 260 -14.99 -28.19 -4.14
N GLN A 261 -15.68 -27.59 -3.18
CA GLN A 261 -17.14 -27.45 -3.19
C GLN A 261 -17.66 -26.37 -4.13
N HIS A 262 -16.79 -25.52 -4.70
CA HIS A 262 -17.21 -24.37 -5.50
C HIS A 262 -16.62 -24.39 -6.91
N ALA A 263 -17.48 -24.41 -7.92
CA ALA A 263 -17.04 -24.30 -9.29
C ALA A 263 -16.58 -22.85 -9.60
N PRO A 264 -15.47 -22.64 -10.35
CA PRO A 264 -15.01 -21.32 -10.74
C PRO A 264 -16.06 -20.46 -11.45
N HIS A 265 -16.97 -21.09 -12.21
CA HIS A 265 -18.06 -20.42 -12.90
C HIS A 265 -19.08 -19.81 -11.92
N ASP A 266 -19.46 -20.55 -10.86
CA ASP A 266 -20.44 -20.07 -9.88
C ASP A 266 -19.87 -18.94 -9.06
N TYR A 267 -18.59 -19.04 -8.68
CA TYR A 267 -17.88 -17.95 -8.00
C TYR A 267 -17.74 -16.72 -8.90
N GLY A 268 -17.42 -16.89 -10.18
CA GLY A 268 -17.37 -15.81 -11.16
C GLY A 268 -18.71 -15.07 -11.29
N ARG A 269 -19.82 -15.83 -11.31
CA ARG A 269 -21.19 -15.26 -11.32
C ARG A 269 -21.48 -14.46 -10.05
N LEU A 270 -21.07 -14.95 -8.88
CA LEU A 270 -21.19 -14.22 -7.61
C LEU A 270 -20.41 -12.91 -7.65
N LEU A 271 -19.17 -12.90 -8.14
CA LEU A 271 -18.36 -11.69 -8.25
C LEU A 271 -19.03 -10.64 -9.14
N VAL A 272 -19.63 -11.05 -10.26
CA VAL A 272 -20.41 -10.15 -11.13
C VAL A 272 -21.62 -9.60 -10.39
N LYS A 273 -22.39 -10.45 -9.68
CA LYS A 273 -23.57 -10.05 -8.92
C LYS A 273 -23.22 -8.99 -7.85
N LEU A 274 -22.13 -9.20 -7.10
CA LEU A 274 -21.64 -8.26 -6.08
C LEU A 274 -21.06 -6.98 -6.71
N GLY A 275 -20.34 -7.10 -7.82
CA GLY A 275 -19.72 -5.96 -8.50
C GLY A 275 -20.70 -5.04 -9.23
N VAL A 276 -21.86 -5.56 -9.65
CA VAL A 276 -22.91 -4.79 -10.31
C VAL A 276 -23.81 -4.07 -9.31
N SER A 277 -24.01 -4.64 -8.12
CA SER A 277 -24.80 -3.99 -7.05
C SER A 277 -24.14 -2.72 -6.49
N THR A 278 -22.84 -2.56 -6.65
CA THR A 278 -22.15 -1.31 -6.35
C THR A 278 -22.46 -0.31 -7.47
N ALA A 279 -23.45 0.57 -7.25
CA ALA A 279 -23.88 1.57 -8.22
C ALA A 279 -22.68 2.36 -8.74
N PRO A 280 -22.51 2.52 -10.08
CA PRO A 280 -21.45 3.35 -10.61
C PRO A 280 -21.69 4.79 -10.17
N SER A 281 -20.78 5.32 -9.38
CA SER A 281 -20.72 6.77 -9.17
C SER A 281 -20.70 7.45 -10.54
N PRO A 282 -21.50 8.51 -10.80
CA PRO A 282 -21.62 9.15 -12.11
C PRO A 282 -20.39 9.98 -12.47
N ALA A 283 -19.20 9.45 -12.27
CA ALA A 283 -17.97 10.07 -12.72
C ALA A 283 -17.70 9.61 -14.15
N LEU A 284 -18.00 10.55 -15.09
CA LEU A 284 -17.52 10.64 -16.48
C LEU A 284 -16.98 9.34 -17.12
N ALA A 285 -17.67 8.91 -18.14
CA ALA A 285 -17.49 7.84 -19.13
C ALA A 285 -16.07 7.22 -19.31
N GLY A 286 -15.51 6.66 -18.27
CA GLY A 286 -14.35 5.77 -18.29
C GLY A 286 -14.65 4.60 -17.39
N ALA A 287 -14.35 3.37 -17.82
CA ALA A 287 -14.63 2.18 -17.04
C ALA A 287 -14.20 2.40 -15.57
N SER A 288 -15.17 2.33 -14.65
CA SER A 288 -14.97 2.51 -13.20
C SER A 288 -13.74 1.71 -12.74
N PRO A 289 -12.90 2.23 -11.82
CA PRO A 289 -11.80 1.46 -11.23
C PRO A 289 -12.26 0.09 -10.73
N THR A 290 -13.46 0.00 -10.20
CA THR A 290 -14.12 -1.23 -9.73
C THR A 290 -14.33 -2.22 -10.87
N PHE A 291 -14.80 -1.76 -12.05
CA PHE A 291 -15.00 -2.63 -13.20
C PHE A 291 -13.68 -3.21 -13.74
N ARG A 292 -12.62 -2.40 -13.77
CA ARG A 292 -11.29 -2.88 -14.20
C ARG A 292 -10.75 -3.96 -13.27
N ILE A 293 -10.91 -3.79 -11.96
CA ILE A 293 -10.49 -4.77 -10.96
C ILE A 293 -11.32 -6.05 -11.11
N LEU A 294 -12.64 -5.95 -11.21
CA LEU A 294 -13.52 -7.09 -11.40
C LEU A 294 -13.16 -7.88 -12.67
N LYS A 295 -13.00 -7.18 -13.81
CA LYS A 295 -12.57 -7.82 -15.07
C LYS A 295 -11.24 -8.58 -14.89
N ARG A 296 -10.25 -7.97 -14.25
CA ARG A 296 -8.95 -8.62 -13.98
C ARG A 296 -9.09 -9.84 -13.07
N ARG A 297 -9.93 -9.78 -12.02
CA ARG A 297 -10.23 -10.91 -11.14
C ARG A 297 -10.84 -12.07 -11.93
N LEU A 298 -11.88 -11.81 -12.73
CA LEU A 298 -12.53 -12.82 -13.57
C LEU A 298 -11.57 -13.50 -14.56
N LEU A 299 -10.67 -12.74 -15.18
CA LEU A 299 -9.63 -13.31 -16.04
C LEU A 299 -8.65 -14.21 -15.29
N MET A 300 -8.36 -13.90 -14.02
CA MET A 300 -7.48 -14.73 -13.19
C MET A 300 -8.13 -16.05 -12.77
N LEU A 301 -9.48 -16.10 -12.61
CA LEU A 301 -10.19 -17.34 -12.30
C LEU A 301 -10.07 -18.41 -13.42
N GLN A 302 -9.81 -17.97 -14.65
CA GLN A 302 -9.64 -18.85 -15.80
C GLN A 302 -8.24 -19.46 -15.91
N GLN A 303 -7.27 -18.97 -15.11
CA GLN A 303 -5.89 -19.47 -15.16
C GLN A 303 -5.69 -20.64 -14.19
N THR A 304 -5.71 -21.86 -14.70
CA THR A 304 -5.54 -23.13 -13.94
C THR A 304 -4.07 -23.52 -13.70
N ALA A 305 -3.10 -22.64 -13.91
CA ALA A 305 -1.69 -22.96 -13.76
C ALA A 305 -1.30 -23.19 -12.29
N SER A 306 -0.65 -24.33 -12.01
CA SER A 306 -0.08 -24.62 -10.68
C SER A 306 0.88 -23.52 -10.24
N PRO A 307 0.67 -22.88 -9.09
CA PRO A 307 1.50 -21.76 -8.66
C PRO A 307 2.91 -22.24 -8.29
N LEU A 308 3.93 -21.50 -8.76
CA LEU A 308 5.28 -21.64 -8.21
C LEU A 308 5.30 -21.09 -6.78
N ARG A 309 5.76 -21.90 -5.84
CA ARG A 309 6.00 -21.48 -4.45
C ARG A 309 7.28 -20.61 -4.42
N ALA A 310 7.12 -19.35 -4.70
CA ALA A 310 8.23 -18.38 -4.84
C ALA A 310 8.50 -17.59 -3.54
N GLY A 311 8.19 -18.13 -2.38
CA GLY A 311 8.46 -17.46 -1.10
C GLY A 311 9.93 -17.08 -0.91
N ALA A 312 10.86 -17.90 -1.43
CA ALA A 312 12.30 -17.61 -1.41
C ALA A 312 12.66 -16.40 -2.28
N LEU A 313 12.00 -16.23 -3.43
CA LEU A 313 12.23 -15.11 -4.35
C LEU A 313 11.75 -13.77 -3.74
N ALA A 314 10.63 -13.79 -3.02
CA ALA A 314 10.13 -12.62 -2.32
C ALA A 314 11.09 -12.18 -1.20
N LEU A 315 11.69 -13.14 -0.49
CA LEU A 315 12.65 -12.86 0.57
C LEU A 315 13.96 -12.27 0.02
N THR A 316 14.48 -12.83 -1.07
CA THR A 316 15.71 -12.31 -1.72
C THR A 316 15.51 -10.92 -2.29
N LEU A 317 14.37 -10.65 -2.93
CA LEU A 317 14.03 -9.31 -3.42
C LEU A 317 13.81 -8.31 -2.27
N GLY A 318 13.26 -8.75 -1.15
CA GLY A 318 13.11 -7.93 0.05
C GLY A 318 14.47 -7.50 0.61
N ILE A 319 15.44 -8.38 0.65
CA ILE A 319 16.81 -8.08 1.10
C ILE A 319 17.48 -7.07 0.15
N VAL A 320 17.34 -7.27 -1.17
CA VAL A 320 17.89 -6.35 -2.18
C VAL A 320 17.20 -4.97 -2.16
N ALA A 321 15.92 -4.90 -1.79
CA ALA A 321 15.17 -3.65 -1.72
C ALA A 321 15.52 -2.82 -0.47
N LEU A 322 16.02 -3.46 0.59
CA LEU A 322 16.41 -2.82 1.84
C LEU A 322 17.92 -2.49 1.87
N ALA A 323 18.69 -3.06 0.96
CA ALA A 323 20.12 -2.78 0.76
C ALA A 323 20.35 -1.57 -0.16
#